data_68db6f687a1be3e5cee03e79979c0430
#
_entry.id   68db6f687a1be3e5cee03e79979c0430
#
_cell.length_a   1.000
_cell.length_b   1.000
_cell.length_c   1.000
_cell.angle_alpha   90.00
_cell.angle_beta   90.00
_cell.angle_gamma   90.00
#
_symmetry.space_group_name_H-M   'P 1'
#
loop_
_entity.id
_entity.type
_entity.pdbx_description
1 polymer ?
#
loop_
_entity_poly.entity_id
_entity_poly.type
_entity_poly.pdbx_seq_one_letter_code
_entity_poly.pdbx_strand_id
1 'polypeptide(L)'
;MRYLVIVLLGLLPVLARAVDFDDTTRHLPLGRVMQVYEDREGSASIAQVSAPLFANRFRTHHEDVLNAGYSTSVFWLKVDLHYLAPARSAPRQWLLELAYPPLDHLELYLPDSDGVYRLVQRTGDALPYDSRQIRQNNYLFTLPLLPGQATTVYLRLH
;
A
#
# COMPACT_ATOMS: atom_id res chain seq x y z
N MET A 1 -52.85 -17.05 2.46
CA MET A 1 -51.80 -16.22 1.84
C MET A 1 -50.55 -16.25 2.73
N ARG A 2 -49.48 -16.89 2.28
CA ARG A 2 -48.21 -16.96 3.04
C ARG A 2 -47.27 -15.90 2.43
N TYR A 3 -46.93 -14.88 3.22
CA TYR A 3 -45.94 -13.86 2.79
C TYR A 3 -44.55 -14.38 3.01
N LEU A 4 -43.77 -14.53 1.95
CA LEU A 4 -42.33 -14.82 1.99
C LEU A 4 -41.56 -13.49 2.18
N VAL A 5 -41.07 -13.27 3.40
CA VAL A 5 -40.20 -12.11 3.68
C VAL A 5 -38.77 -12.52 3.32
N ILE A 6 -38.27 -12.04 2.19
CA ILE A 6 -36.86 -12.16 1.79
C ILE A 6 -36.08 -11.05 2.48
N VAL A 7 -35.36 -11.40 3.55
CA VAL A 7 -34.38 -10.49 4.18
C VAL A 7 -33.13 -10.48 3.31
N LEU A 8 -32.97 -9.44 2.50
CA LEU A 8 -31.75 -9.20 1.74
C LEU A 8 -30.69 -8.68 2.74
N LEU A 9 -29.85 -9.60 3.25
CA LEU A 9 -28.68 -9.24 4.06
C LEU A 9 -27.66 -8.59 3.12
N GLY A 10 -27.69 -7.24 3.04
CA GLY A 10 -26.71 -6.50 2.30
C GLY A 10 -25.31 -6.72 2.91
N LEU A 11 -24.41 -7.35 2.16
CA LEU A 11 -22.99 -7.32 2.46
C LEU A 11 -22.54 -5.85 2.39
N LEU A 12 -22.47 -5.18 3.52
CA LEU A 12 -21.81 -3.88 3.59
C LEU A 12 -20.32 -4.13 3.32
N PRO A 13 -19.72 -3.51 2.29
CA PRO A 13 -18.29 -3.60 2.09
C PRO A 13 -17.63 -3.01 3.34
N VAL A 14 -16.75 -3.78 3.97
CA VAL A 14 -15.83 -3.25 4.99
C VAL A 14 -14.91 -2.28 4.24
N LEU A 15 -15.26 -1.00 4.27
CA LEU A 15 -14.41 0.05 3.75
C LEU A 15 -13.12 0.04 4.58
N ALA A 16 -12.03 -0.41 4.00
CA ALA A 16 -10.71 -0.19 4.56
C ALA A 16 -10.57 1.31 4.80
N ARG A 17 -10.44 1.70 6.06
CA ARG A 17 -10.38 3.11 6.43
C ARG A 17 -8.99 3.62 6.08
N ALA A 18 -8.91 4.61 5.19
CA ALA A 18 -7.67 5.30 4.90
C ALA A 18 -7.11 5.92 6.19
N VAL A 19 -5.79 5.94 6.30
CA VAL A 19 -5.12 6.57 7.44
C VAL A 19 -5.03 8.05 7.18
N ASP A 20 -5.67 8.81 8.07
CA ASP A 20 -5.67 10.27 8.02
C ASP A 20 -4.37 10.83 8.61
N PHE A 21 -3.77 11.79 7.93
CA PHE A 21 -2.60 12.54 8.42
C PHE A 21 -2.55 13.93 7.78
N ASP A 22 -1.81 14.85 8.38
CA ASP A 22 -1.75 16.27 7.99
C ASP A 22 -0.35 16.85 8.08
N ASP A 23 -0.23 18.16 7.88
CA ASP A 23 1.03 18.91 7.93
C ASP A 23 1.74 18.89 9.29
N THR A 24 1.05 18.53 10.36
CA THR A 24 1.65 18.37 11.70
C THR A 24 2.25 17.00 11.91
N THR A 25 1.89 16.03 11.07
CA THR A 25 2.40 14.66 11.11
C THR A 25 3.85 14.64 10.65
N ARG A 26 4.76 14.20 11.52
CA ARG A 26 6.20 14.05 11.22
C ARG A 26 6.58 12.62 10.88
N HIS A 27 5.89 11.69 11.50
CA HIS A 27 6.12 10.26 11.35
C HIS A 27 4.80 9.51 11.51
N LEU A 28 4.51 8.61 10.56
CA LEU A 28 3.29 7.82 10.53
C LEU A 28 3.66 6.33 10.40
N PRO A 29 3.67 5.57 11.53
CA PRO A 29 3.90 4.12 11.47
C PRO A 29 2.78 3.42 10.72
N LEU A 30 3.13 2.64 9.70
CA LEU A 30 2.14 2.00 8.83
C LEU A 30 1.92 0.51 9.16
N GLY A 31 2.72 -0.09 10.02
CA GLY A 31 2.68 -1.53 10.31
C GLY A 31 1.27 -2.02 10.68
N ARG A 32 0.59 -1.34 11.61
CA ARG A 32 -0.74 -1.76 12.11
C ARG A 32 -1.92 -1.35 11.22
N VAL A 33 -1.67 -0.55 10.20
CA VAL A 33 -2.74 -0.03 9.32
C VAL A 33 -2.63 -0.53 7.89
N MET A 34 -1.52 -1.19 7.55
CA MET A 34 -1.37 -1.82 6.26
C MET A 34 -2.13 -3.14 6.18
N GLN A 35 -2.43 -3.52 4.97
CA GLN A 35 -2.99 -4.82 4.64
C GLN A 35 -1.94 -5.62 3.87
N VAL A 36 -1.89 -6.92 4.11
CA VAL A 36 -0.90 -7.83 3.54
C VAL A 36 -1.59 -8.97 2.81
N TYR A 37 -1.10 -9.30 1.62
CA TYR A 37 -1.44 -10.51 0.89
C TYR A 37 -0.16 -11.29 0.58
N GLU A 38 -0.10 -12.55 1.02
CA GLU A 38 0.97 -13.48 0.68
C GLU A 38 0.66 -14.16 -0.65
N ASP A 39 1.49 -13.90 -1.66
CA ASP A 39 1.44 -14.52 -2.97
C ASP A 39 2.51 -15.62 -3.06
N ARG A 40 2.12 -16.83 -2.69
CA ARG A 40 3.04 -17.97 -2.59
C ARG A 40 3.62 -18.40 -3.94
N GLU A 41 2.90 -18.15 -5.01
CA GLU A 41 3.32 -18.47 -6.37
C GLU A 41 4.08 -17.32 -7.03
N GLY A 42 4.01 -16.11 -6.46
CA GLY A 42 4.63 -14.90 -7.01
C GLY A 42 4.03 -14.45 -8.34
N SER A 43 2.85 -14.98 -8.70
CA SER A 43 2.25 -14.83 -10.02
C SER A 43 1.24 -13.68 -10.12
N ALA A 44 0.81 -13.09 -8.98
CA ALA A 44 -0.17 -12.02 -8.99
C ALA A 44 0.41 -10.73 -9.57
N SER A 45 -0.34 -10.11 -10.47
CA SER A 45 -0.01 -8.80 -11.06
C SER A 45 -0.68 -7.65 -10.31
N ILE A 46 -0.17 -6.43 -10.48
CA ILE A 46 -0.79 -5.22 -9.91
C ILE A 46 -2.24 -5.07 -10.36
N ALA A 47 -2.57 -5.37 -11.61
CA ALA A 47 -3.95 -5.31 -12.13
C ALA A 47 -4.89 -6.28 -11.39
N GLN A 48 -4.39 -7.44 -10.98
CA GLN A 48 -5.17 -8.40 -10.21
C GLN A 48 -5.33 -7.94 -8.76
N VAL A 49 -4.24 -7.60 -8.06
CA VAL A 49 -4.28 -7.27 -6.62
C VAL A 49 -5.00 -5.95 -6.33
N SER A 50 -5.03 -5.02 -7.30
CA SER A 50 -5.78 -3.76 -7.16
C SER A 50 -7.26 -3.87 -7.54
N ALA A 51 -7.69 -4.99 -8.13
CA ALA A 51 -9.08 -5.19 -8.48
C ALA A 51 -9.98 -5.29 -7.24
N PRO A 52 -11.20 -4.69 -7.26
CA PRO A 52 -12.11 -4.69 -6.11
C PRO A 52 -12.42 -6.09 -5.57
N LEU A 53 -12.56 -7.08 -6.44
CA LEU A 53 -12.82 -8.48 -6.05
C LEU A 53 -11.65 -9.15 -5.35
N PHE A 54 -10.45 -8.60 -5.46
CA PHE A 54 -9.25 -9.13 -4.81
C PHE A 54 -9.09 -8.61 -3.37
N ALA A 55 -9.81 -7.54 -3.00
CA ALA A 55 -9.65 -6.87 -1.71
C ALA A 55 -9.83 -7.81 -0.50
N ASN A 56 -10.67 -8.83 -0.62
CA ASN A 56 -10.93 -9.81 0.44
C ASN A 56 -9.76 -10.79 0.69
N ARG A 57 -8.75 -10.82 -0.18
CA ARG A 57 -7.54 -11.63 -0.01
C ARG A 57 -6.50 -10.95 0.87
N PHE A 58 -6.56 -9.63 0.97
CA PHE A 58 -5.72 -8.89 1.89
C PHE A 58 -6.16 -9.10 3.34
N ARG A 59 -5.19 -9.17 4.25
CA ARG A 59 -5.41 -9.27 5.70
C ARG A 59 -4.83 -8.05 6.38
N THR A 60 -5.58 -7.46 7.30
CA THR A 60 -5.05 -6.38 8.13
C THR A 60 -3.89 -6.90 8.95
N HIS A 61 -2.79 -6.19 8.91
CA HIS A 61 -1.62 -6.48 9.73
C HIS A 61 -1.81 -5.81 11.11
N HIS A 62 -1.43 -6.52 12.18
CA HIS A 62 -1.72 -6.08 13.56
C HIS A 62 -0.46 -5.76 14.37
N GLU A 63 0.72 -5.98 13.77
CA GLU A 63 2.00 -5.73 14.40
C GLU A 63 2.65 -4.44 13.85
N ASP A 64 3.61 -3.89 14.58
CA ASP A 64 4.31 -2.68 14.15
C ASP A 64 5.23 -2.94 12.95
N VAL A 65 5.76 -4.16 12.84
CA VAL A 65 6.69 -4.57 11.78
C VAL A 65 6.22 -5.87 11.15
N LEU A 66 6.21 -5.93 9.83
CA LEU A 66 5.95 -7.18 9.12
C LEU A 66 7.14 -8.13 9.32
N ASN A 67 6.86 -9.28 9.92
CA ASN A 67 7.83 -10.36 10.04
C ASN A 67 7.26 -11.61 9.37
N ALA A 68 7.70 -11.88 8.16
CA ALA A 68 7.32 -13.07 7.39
C ALA A 68 8.29 -14.25 7.61
N GLY A 69 9.31 -14.09 8.47
CA GLY A 69 10.39 -15.05 8.61
C GLY A 69 11.17 -15.24 7.31
N TYR A 70 11.81 -16.39 7.16
CA TYR A 70 12.42 -16.79 5.88
C TYR A 70 11.33 -17.37 4.97
N SER A 71 10.97 -16.64 3.94
CA SER A 71 9.92 -17.03 2.99
C SER A 71 10.39 -16.77 1.56
N THR A 72 10.03 -17.68 0.64
CA THR A 72 10.19 -17.48 -0.79
C THR A 72 8.93 -16.92 -1.45
N SER A 73 7.92 -16.59 -0.64
CA SER A 73 6.70 -15.97 -1.12
C SER A 73 6.93 -14.50 -1.47
N VAL A 74 6.17 -14.03 -2.43
CA VAL A 74 6.00 -12.60 -2.69
C VAL A 74 4.95 -12.04 -1.73
N PHE A 75 5.20 -10.86 -1.17
CA PHE A 75 4.24 -10.17 -0.33
C PHE A 75 3.78 -8.88 -0.99
N TRP A 76 2.47 -8.71 -1.03
CA TRP A 76 1.85 -7.46 -1.44
C TRP A 76 1.39 -6.70 -0.19
N LEU A 77 1.90 -5.48 -0.02
CA LEU A 77 1.42 -4.56 1.00
C LEU A 77 0.51 -3.54 0.36
N LYS A 78 -0.59 -3.26 1.02
CA LYS A 78 -1.54 -2.23 0.61
C LYS A 78 -1.73 -1.25 1.76
N VAL A 79 -1.62 0.05 1.47
CA VAL A 79 -1.86 1.12 2.43
C VAL A 79 -2.76 2.17 1.79
N ASP A 80 -3.84 2.51 2.46
CA ASP A 80 -4.76 3.57 2.07
C ASP A 80 -4.42 4.82 2.89
N LEU A 81 -3.91 5.87 2.24
CA LEU A 81 -3.44 7.12 2.84
C LEU A 81 -4.39 8.26 2.49
N HIS A 82 -4.72 9.11 3.45
CA HIS A 82 -5.54 10.30 3.23
C HIS A 82 -4.85 11.54 3.82
N TYR A 83 -4.33 12.40 2.94
CA TYR A 83 -3.62 13.62 3.33
C TYR A 83 -4.60 14.77 3.53
N LEU A 84 -4.82 15.16 4.80
CA LEU A 84 -5.80 16.17 5.25
C LEU A 84 -5.28 17.62 5.21
N ALA A 85 -4.41 17.98 4.29
CA ALA A 85 -3.97 19.36 4.20
C ALA A 85 -5.03 20.26 3.54
N PRO A 86 -5.10 21.55 3.88
CA PRO A 86 -5.91 22.50 3.13
C PRO A 86 -5.50 22.53 1.65
N ALA A 87 -6.47 22.56 0.75
CA ALA A 87 -6.24 22.52 -0.72
C ALA A 87 -5.31 23.63 -1.25
N ARG A 88 -5.04 24.67 -0.47
CA ARG A 88 -4.13 25.79 -0.79
C ARG A 88 -2.76 25.65 -0.13
N SER A 89 -2.51 24.57 0.60
CA SER A 89 -1.18 24.33 1.17
C SER A 89 -0.17 24.08 0.04
N ALA A 90 1.05 24.57 0.22
CA ALA A 90 2.14 24.22 -0.69
C ALA A 90 2.30 22.71 -0.67
N PRO A 91 2.48 22.06 -1.86
CA PRO A 91 2.69 20.62 -1.93
C PRO A 91 3.87 20.23 -1.05
N ARG A 92 3.64 19.31 -0.11
CA ARG A 92 4.71 18.69 0.68
C ARG A 92 5.16 17.42 -0.01
N GLN A 93 6.45 17.16 0.09
CA GLN A 93 7.02 15.91 -0.33
C GLN A 93 6.95 14.92 0.83
N TRP A 94 6.17 13.87 0.67
CA TRP A 94 6.08 12.78 1.62
C TRP A 94 7.01 11.66 1.21
N LEU A 95 7.66 11.04 2.20
CA LEU A 95 8.54 9.91 1.98
C LEU A 95 7.92 8.66 2.63
N LEU A 96 7.81 7.60 1.85
CA LEU A 96 7.54 6.27 2.35
C LEU A 96 8.88 5.58 2.59
N GLU A 97 9.10 5.13 3.83
CA GLU A 97 10.29 4.40 4.21
C GLU A 97 9.96 2.92 4.42
N LEU A 98 10.77 2.06 3.84
CA LEU A 98 10.81 0.65 4.16
C LEU A 98 12.18 0.32 4.77
N ALA A 99 12.16 0.08 6.09
CA ALA A 99 13.37 -0.08 6.90
C ALA A 99 13.78 -1.56 7.00
N TYR A 100 13.95 -2.21 5.85
CA TYR A 100 14.45 -3.59 5.76
C TYR A 100 15.40 -3.73 4.56
N PRO A 101 16.69 -3.36 4.69
CA PRO A 101 17.66 -3.38 3.60
C PRO A 101 17.84 -4.71 2.86
N PRO A 102 17.72 -5.92 3.50
CA PRO A 102 17.98 -7.19 2.82
C PRO A 102 16.86 -7.68 1.88
N LEU A 103 15.95 -6.82 1.43
CA LEU A 103 14.96 -7.21 0.41
C LEU A 103 15.60 -7.27 -0.97
N ASP A 104 15.52 -8.43 -1.62
CA ASP A 104 16.08 -8.65 -2.96
C ASP A 104 15.36 -7.81 -4.01
N HIS A 105 14.03 -7.77 -3.97
CA HIS A 105 13.19 -7.03 -4.92
C HIS A 105 12.07 -6.27 -4.21
N LEU A 106 11.96 -5.01 -4.55
CA LEU A 106 10.94 -4.10 -4.02
C LEU A 106 10.38 -3.26 -5.15
N GLU A 107 9.07 -3.27 -5.31
CA GLU A 107 8.36 -2.51 -6.33
C GLU A 107 7.29 -1.64 -5.68
N LEU A 108 7.26 -0.35 -6.08
CA LEU A 108 6.23 0.61 -5.66
C LEU A 108 5.27 0.84 -6.82
N TYR A 109 3.98 0.76 -6.54
CA TYR A 109 2.91 1.07 -7.47
C TYR A 109 2.01 2.16 -6.92
N LEU A 110 1.73 3.15 -7.75
CA LEU A 110 0.80 4.25 -7.47
C LEU A 110 -0.24 4.36 -8.59
N PRO A 111 -1.44 4.91 -8.29
CA PRO A 111 -2.42 5.18 -9.33
C PRO A 111 -1.97 6.36 -10.18
N ASP A 112 -2.21 6.28 -11.49
CA ASP A 112 -2.12 7.41 -12.41
C ASP A 112 -3.41 8.28 -12.36
N SER A 113 -3.50 9.30 -13.23
CA SER A 113 -4.67 10.20 -13.31
C SER A 113 -5.98 9.48 -13.61
N ASP A 114 -5.92 8.31 -14.24
CA ASP A 114 -7.07 7.50 -14.62
C ASP A 114 -7.40 6.44 -13.56
N GLY A 115 -6.65 6.43 -12.44
CA GLY A 115 -6.79 5.46 -11.35
C GLY A 115 -6.17 4.10 -11.67
N VAL A 116 -5.40 3.99 -12.76
CA VAL A 116 -4.70 2.75 -13.12
C VAL A 116 -3.36 2.69 -12.40
N TYR A 117 -3.10 1.60 -11.70
CA TYR A 117 -1.84 1.43 -10.97
C TYR A 117 -0.67 1.17 -11.91
N ARG A 118 0.39 1.98 -11.75
CA ARG A 118 1.63 1.88 -12.51
C ARG A 118 2.82 1.62 -11.61
N LEU A 119 3.78 0.87 -12.12
CA LEU A 119 5.08 0.73 -11.48
C LEU A 119 5.81 2.08 -11.53
N VAL A 120 6.05 2.65 -10.35
CA VAL A 120 6.76 3.93 -10.19
C VAL A 120 8.24 3.72 -9.94
N GLN A 121 8.57 2.72 -9.12
CA GLN A 121 9.93 2.42 -8.71
C GLN A 121 10.13 0.92 -8.55
N ARG A 122 11.28 0.44 -9.05
CA ARG A 122 11.78 -0.90 -8.76
C ARG A 122 13.18 -0.77 -8.18
N THR A 123 13.43 -1.42 -7.05
CA THR A 123 14.70 -1.43 -6.34
C THR A 123 14.85 -2.73 -5.55
N GLY A 124 15.90 -2.88 -4.78
CA GLY A 124 16.17 -4.05 -3.95
C GLY A 124 17.66 -4.29 -3.81
N ASP A 125 18.04 -5.22 -2.94
CA ASP A 125 19.44 -5.55 -2.70
C ASP A 125 20.07 -6.32 -3.89
N ALA A 126 19.24 -7.07 -4.62
CA ALA A 126 19.65 -7.75 -5.85
C ALA A 126 19.82 -6.78 -7.05
N LEU A 127 19.49 -5.50 -6.91
CA LEU A 127 19.60 -4.50 -7.97
C LEU A 127 20.74 -3.51 -7.68
N PRO A 128 21.29 -2.84 -8.71
CA PRO A 128 22.32 -1.81 -8.51
C PRO A 128 21.86 -0.74 -7.52
N TYR A 129 22.78 -0.26 -6.67
CA TYR A 129 22.48 0.76 -5.66
C TYR A 129 21.84 2.03 -6.26
N ASP A 130 22.17 2.38 -7.49
CA ASP A 130 21.59 3.51 -8.23
C ASP A 130 20.13 3.29 -8.64
N SER A 131 19.56 2.09 -8.43
CA SER A 131 18.11 1.85 -8.55
C SER A 131 17.31 2.53 -7.43
N ARG A 132 17.96 2.95 -6.35
CA ARG A 132 17.33 3.66 -5.23
C ARG A 132 17.08 5.12 -5.61
N GLN A 133 15.84 5.57 -5.46
CA GLN A 133 15.48 6.98 -5.70
C GLN A 133 16.25 7.93 -4.76
N ILE A 134 16.43 7.52 -3.53
CA ILE A 134 17.21 8.24 -2.52
C ILE A 134 18.30 7.29 -2.04
N ARG A 135 19.55 7.74 -2.11
CA ARG A 135 20.73 6.94 -1.75
C ARG A 135 20.86 6.84 -0.22
N GLN A 136 20.18 5.88 0.36
CA GLN A 136 20.14 5.57 1.77
C GLN A 136 20.19 4.05 1.98
N ASN A 137 20.52 3.60 3.21
CA ASN A 137 20.47 2.17 3.54
C ASN A 137 19.06 1.61 3.46
N ASN A 138 18.07 2.34 4.01
CA ASN A 138 16.66 2.01 3.87
C ASN A 138 16.13 2.43 2.50
N TYR A 139 15.03 1.80 2.08
CA TYR A 139 14.36 2.19 0.84
C TYR A 139 13.43 3.36 1.12
N LEU A 140 13.69 4.49 0.45
CA LEU A 140 12.90 5.72 0.54
C LEU A 140 12.25 6.03 -0.80
N PHE A 141 10.95 6.24 -0.79
CA PHE A 141 10.15 6.57 -1.97
C PHE A 141 9.45 7.90 -1.76
N THR A 142 9.54 8.77 -2.74
CA THR A 142 8.74 9.99 -2.77
C THR A 142 7.30 9.67 -3.16
N LEU A 143 6.34 10.08 -2.33
CA LEU A 143 4.92 9.94 -2.60
C LEU A 143 4.32 11.28 -3.05
N PRO A 144 3.77 11.37 -4.27
CA PRO A 144 3.11 12.58 -4.79
C PRO A 144 1.66 12.66 -4.27
N LEU A 145 1.50 12.80 -2.95
CA LEU A 145 0.18 12.86 -2.34
C LEU A 145 -0.42 14.26 -2.49
N LEU A 146 -1.68 14.30 -2.92
CA LEU A 146 -2.42 15.54 -3.08
C LEU A 146 -3.30 15.82 -1.86
N PRO A 147 -3.39 17.08 -1.40
CA PRO A 147 -4.25 17.47 -0.29
C PRO A 147 -5.71 17.12 -0.55
N GLY A 148 -6.37 16.54 0.45
CA GLY A 148 -7.78 16.17 0.41
C GLY A 148 -8.09 14.93 -0.43
N GLN A 149 -7.09 14.21 -0.91
CA GLN A 149 -7.27 12.99 -1.69
C GLN A 149 -6.80 11.76 -0.93
N ALA A 150 -7.59 10.70 -1.01
CA ALA A 150 -7.16 9.36 -0.60
C ALA A 150 -6.34 8.72 -1.72
N THR A 151 -5.19 8.15 -1.37
CA THR A 151 -4.31 7.45 -2.29
C THR A 151 -3.99 6.08 -1.74
N THR A 152 -4.27 5.04 -2.50
CA THR A 152 -3.83 3.68 -2.17
C THR A 152 -2.45 3.43 -2.76
N VAL A 153 -1.55 2.96 -1.92
CA VAL A 153 -0.19 2.59 -2.28
C VAL A 153 -0.05 1.09 -2.22
N TYR A 154 0.55 0.49 -3.25
CA TYR A 154 0.93 -0.92 -3.22
C TYR A 154 2.44 -1.06 -3.27
N LEU A 155 2.95 -1.97 -2.41
CA LEU A 155 4.33 -2.45 -2.47
C LEU A 155 4.31 -3.95 -2.75
N ARG A 156 5.22 -4.41 -3.62
CA ARG A 156 5.49 -5.82 -3.87
C ARG A 156 6.89 -6.13 -3.40
N LEU A 157 7.00 -7.07 -2.48
CA LEU A 157 8.25 -7.46 -1.80
C LEU A 157 8.60 -8.91 -2.15
N HIS A 158 9.88 -9.17 -2.42
CA HIS A 158 10.41 -10.52 -2.61
C HIS A 158 11.86 -10.62 -2.11
#